data_4df9e2dba5a8b866336adf18c8d88066
#
_entry.id   4df9e2dba5a8b866336adf18c8d88066
#
_cell.length_a   1.000
_cell.length_b   1.000
_cell.length_c   1.000
_cell.angle_alpha   90.00
_cell.angle_beta   90.00
_cell.angle_gamma   90.00
#
_symmetry.space_group_name_H-M   'P 1'
#
loop_
_entity.id
_entity.type
_entity.pdbx_description
1 polymer ?
#
loop_
_entity_poly.entity_id
_entity_poly.type
_entity_poly.pdbx_seq_one_letter_code
_entity_poly.pdbx_strand_id
1 'polypeptide(L)'
;IDIGGTGIKGDIVNVETGEMITERHRIPTPSSRKPDEMAEVVAQIVEHFKYKGPVGCGFPSIVKEGVCKSEGNLHKSWVGVNIDELFTKVSGQPFTVLNDADAAGYASMNYGVGKGRNGLVIMTTIGTGLGSGVFHNGILLPNFELGQIPYKKFKKIEDWAAASAKEREGLSY
;
A
#
# COMPACT_ATOMS: atom_id res chain seq x y z
N ILE A 1 6.98 1.36 5.73
CA ILE A 1 6.03 0.38 6.32
C ILE A 1 5.04 -0.05 5.26
N ASP A 2 4.65 -1.33 5.28
CA ASP A 2 3.65 -1.94 4.39
C ASP A 2 2.52 -2.54 5.26
N ILE A 3 1.32 -2.01 5.11
CA ILE A 3 0.12 -2.46 5.85
C ILE A 3 -0.57 -3.57 5.04
N GLY A 4 -0.27 -4.81 5.39
CA GLY A 4 -0.89 -5.96 4.74
C GLY A 4 -2.05 -6.57 5.52
N GLY A 5 -2.95 -7.30 4.85
CA GLY A 5 -4.11 -7.96 5.46
C GLY A 5 -3.78 -9.06 6.47
N THR A 6 -2.57 -9.64 6.42
CA THR A 6 -2.11 -10.72 7.30
C THR A 6 -0.90 -10.33 8.15
N GLY A 7 -0.26 -9.21 7.85
CA GLY A 7 0.90 -8.73 8.57
C GLY A 7 1.29 -7.33 8.15
N ILE A 8 1.70 -6.54 9.12
CA ILE A 8 2.30 -5.22 8.94
C ILE A 8 3.81 -5.41 8.95
N LYS A 9 4.50 -4.84 7.98
CA LYS A 9 5.94 -5.04 7.77
C LYS A 9 6.65 -3.70 7.73
N GLY A 10 7.86 -3.66 8.24
CA GLY A 10 8.74 -2.51 8.16
C GLY A 10 10.16 -2.89 7.79
N ASP A 11 10.86 -1.92 7.22
CA ASP A 11 12.26 -2.01 6.85
C ASP A 11 12.87 -0.61 6.79
N ILE A 12 14.19 -0.49 6.96
CA ILE A 12 14.90 0.76 6.68
C ILE A 12 15.43 0.69 5.25
N VAL A 13 15.14 1.72 4.47
CA VAL A 13 15.47 1.79 3.04
C VAL A 13 16.43 2.96 2.79
N ASN A 14 17.48 2.72 2.01
CA ASN A 14 18.29 3.78 1.43
C ASN A 14 17.49 4.44 0.30
N VAL A 15 17.07 5.68 0.50
CA VAL A 15 16.23 6.41 -0.47
C VAL A 15 16.97 6.85 -1.75
N GLU A 16 18.30 6.78 -1.79
CA GLU A 16 19.08 7.05 -2.99
C GLU A 16 19.16 5.83 -3.90
N THR A 17 19.29 4.62 -3.31
CA THR A 17 19.47 3.37 -4.06
C THR A 17 18.21 2.51 -4.15
N GLY A 18 17.26 2.68 -3.23
CA GLY A 18 16.07 1.83 -3.07
C GLY A 18 16.37 0.51 -2.35
N GLU A 19 17.59 0.31 -1.84
CA GLU A 19 17.99 -0.91 -1.17
C GLU A 19 17.50 -0.97 0.27
N MET A 20 17.04 -2.14 0.70
CA MET A 20 16.73 -2.42 2.10
C MET A 20 18.03 -2.56 2.88
N ILE A 21 18.15 -1.83 3.99
CA ILE A 21 19.36 -1.79 4.82
C ILE A 21 19.30 -2.80 5.97
N THR A 22 18.08 -3.14 6.40
CA THR A 22 17.83 -4.02 7.53
C THR A 22 17.10 -5.30 7.10
N GLU A 23 17.02 -6.28 7.99
CA GLU A 23 16.09 -7.38 7.83
C GLU A 23 14.66 -6.88 8.08
N ARG A 24 13.74 -7.30 7.22
CA ARG A 24 12.33 -6.94 7.31
C ARG A 24 11.71 -7.48 8.61
N HIS A 25 11.20 -6.58 9.43
CA HIS A 25 10.43 -6.95 10.61
C HIS A 25 8.95 -7.04 10.28
N ARG A 26 8.28 -8.12 10.74
CA ARG A 26 6.86 -8.37 10.49
C ARG A 26 6.13 -8.67 11.79
N ILE A 27 5.03 -7.97 12.01
CA ILE A 27 4.07 -8.24 13.09
C ILE A 27 2.74 -8.65 12.45
N PRO A 28 2.03 -9.68 12.96
CA PRO A 28 0.70 -10.02 12.47
C PRO A 28 -0.27 -8.84 12.53
N THR A 29 -1.08 -8.67 11.48
CA THR A 29 -2.15 -7.67 11.50
C THR A 29 -3.20 -8.06 12.54
N PRO A 30 -3.62 -7.15 13.42
CA PRO A 30 -4.71 -7.41 14.38
C PRO A 30 -5.98 -7.89 13.68
N SER A 31 -6.64 -8.90 14.23
CA SER A 31 -7.83 -9.50 13.63
C SER A 31 -9.00 -8.52 13.49
N SER A 32 -9.10 -7.56 14.40
CA SER A 32 -10.11 -6.49 14.35
C SER A 32 -9.89 -5.51 13.21
N ARG A 33 -8.64 -5.34 12.76
CA ARG A 33 -8.19 -4.35 11.75
C ARG A 33 -8.65 -2.93 12.04
N LYS A 34 -8.84 -2.59 13.32
CA LYS A 34 -9.23 -1.25 13.75
C LYS A 34 -8.05 -0.28 13.77
N PRO A 35 -8.30 1.03 13.62
CA PRO A 35 -7.25 2.05 13.60
C PRO A 35 -6.31 2.00 14.80
N ASP A 36 -6.85 1.96 16.02
CA ASP A 36 -6.05 2.02 17.24
C ASP A 36 -5.09 0.83 17.36
N GLU A 37 -5.60 -0.40 17.18
CA GLU A 37 -4.79 -1.61 17.28
C GLU A 37 -3.72 -1.69 16.17
N MET A 38 -4.06 -1.26 14.96
CA MET A 38 -3.09 -1.23 13.86
C MET A 38 -2.03 -0.14 14.06
N ALA A 39 -2.43 1.01 14.61
CA ALA A 39 -1.50 2.09 14.95
C ALA A 39 -0.49 1.67 16.03
N GLU A 40 -0.91 0.89 17.03
CA GLU A 40 -0.01 0.30 18.02
C GLU A 40 1.03 -0.61 17.38
N VAL A 41 0.64 -1.44 16.41
CA VAL A 41 1.58 -2.29 15.66
C VAL A 41 2.57 -1.46 14.85
N VAL A 42 2.11 -0.39 14.22
CA VAL A 42 2.98 0.56 13.50
C VAL A 42 4.01 1.18 14.44
N ALA A 43 3.59 1.62 15.63
CA ALA A 43 4.50 2.16 16.63
C ALA A 43 5.54 1.12 17.10
N GLN A 44 5.14 -0.14 17.30
CA GLN A 44 6.05 -1.24 17.66
C GLN A 44 7.11 -1.49 16.57
N ILE A 45 6.74 -1.40 15.29
CA ILE A 45 7.70 -1.54 14.19
C ILE A 45 8.71 -0.40 14.18
N VAL A 46 8.26 0.85 14.34
CA VAL A 46 9.17 2.01 14.41
C VAL A 46 10.12 1.90 15.60
N GLU A 47 9.62 1.49 16.76
CA GLU A 47 10.43 1.27 17.97
C GLU A 47 11.43 0.12 17.81
N HIS A 48 11.04 -0.98 17.16
CA HIS A 48 11.94 -2.11 16.86
C HIS A 48 13.22 -1.65 16.17
N PHE A 49 13.08 -0.77 15.18
CA PHE A 49 14.23 -0.21 14.46
C PHE A 49 14.89 0.96 15.18
N LYS A 50 14.32 1.48 16.26
CA LYS A 50 14.72 2.72 16.94
C LYS A 50 14.90 3.87 15.94
N TYR A 51 14.05 3.86 14.91
CA TYR A 51 14.18 4.77 13.78
C TYR A 51 13.72 6.18 14.14
N LYS A 52 14.49 7.16 13.67
CA LYS A 52 14.15 8.59 13.78
C LYS A 52 14.24 9.23 12.40
N GLY A 53 13.11 9.75 11.93
CA GLY A 53 13.02 10.39 10.62
C GLY A 53 11.70 10.12 9.91
N PRO A 54 11.55 10.58 8.65
CA PRO A 54 10.31 10.40 7.88
C PRO A 54 10.05 8.92 7.57
N VAL A 55 8.78 8.53 7.69
CA VAL A 55 8.32 7.16 7.42
C VAL A 55 7.33 7.18 6.25
N GLY A 56 7.66 6.46 5.19
CA GLY A 56 6.72 6.15 4.10
C GLY A 56 5.89 4.92 4.45
N CYS A 57 4.59 4.96 4.11
CA CYS A 57 3.69 3.84 4.40
C CYS A 57 2.77 3.54 3.22
N GLY A 58 2.77 2.27 2.77
CA GLY A 58 1.75 1.72 1.86
C GLY A 58 0.53 1.25 2.65
N PHE A 59 -0.66 1.70 2.24
CA PHE A 59 -1.90 1.45 2.96
C PHE A 59 -2.97 0.87 2.01
N PRO A 60 -3.69 -0.21 2.37
CA PRO A 60 -4.59 -0.94 1.47
C PRO A 60 -5.97 -0.28 1.35
N SER A 61 -6.00 0.99 1.00
CA SER A 61 -7.21 1.80 0.81
C SER A 61 -6.93 2.99 -0.10
N ILE A 62 -7.98 3.64 -0.59
CA ILE A 62 -7.88 4.95 -1.21
C ILE A 62 -7.45 5.96 -0.15
N VAL A 63 -6.31 6.62 -0.37
CA VAL A 63 -5.76 7.65 0.52
C VAL A 63 -5.73 8.98 -0.22
N LYS A 64 -6.37 9.99 0.35
CA LYS A 64 -6.33 11.36 -0.19
C LYS A 64 -5.96 12.34 0.92
N GLU A 65 -4.83 13.03 0.71
CA GLU A 65 -4.30 14.01 1.68
C GLU A 65 -4.16 13.41 3.10
N GLY A 66 -3.58 12.19 3.16
CA GLY A 66 -3.39 11.43 4.40
C GLY A 66 -4.67 10.79 4.98
N VAL A 67 -5.85 11.04 4.37
CA VAL A 67 -7.14 10.55 4.89
C VAL A 67 -7.61 9.31 4.15
N CYS A 68 -7.98 8.27 4.90
CA CYS A 68 -8.61 7.04 4.40
C CYS A 68 -10.00 7.35 3.81
N LYS A 69 -10.24 6.99 2.56
CA LYS A 69 -11.50 7.30 1.84
C LYS A 69 -12.34 6.06 1.53
N SER A 70 -11.79 4.85 1.67
CA SER A 70 -12.54 3.60 1.42
C SER A 70 -12.22 2.55 2.48
N GLU A 71 -13.16 1.63 2.70
CA GLU A 71 -12.97 0.55 3.69
C GLU A 71 -11.87 -0.43 3.24
N GLY A 72 -11.82 -0.73 1.93
CA GLY A 72 -10.95 -1.80 1.44
C GLY A 72 -11.23 -3.13 2.17
N ASN A 73 -10.18 -3.80 2.60
CA ASN A 73 -10.24 -5.01 3.43
C ASN A 73 -10.01 -4.72 4.93
N LEU A 74 -10.25 -3.48 5.35
CA LEU A 74 -10.05 -2.99 6.71
C LEU A 74 -11.38 -2.88 7.48
N HIS A 75 -11.32 -2.50 8.74
CA HIS A 75 -12.51 -2.18 9.51
C HIS A 75 -13.09 -0.83 9.04
N LYS A 76 -14.42 -0.73 8.95
CA LYS A 76 -15.14 0.47 8.46
C LYS A 76 -14.79 1.78 9.19
N SER A 77 -14.32 1.69 10.43
CA SER A 77 -13.90 2.87 11.22
C SER A 77 -12.66 3.58 10.68
N TRP A 78 -11.99 3.04 9.67
CA TRP A 78 -10.89 3.73 8.99
C TRP A 78 -11.37 4.88 8.10
N VAL A 79 -12.58 4.79 7.56
CA VAL A 79 -13.10 5.84 6.67
C VAL A 79 -13.19 7.17 7.40
N GLY A 80 -12.49 8.18 6.88
CA GLY A 80 -12.39 9.51 7.48
C GLY A 80 -11.22 9.71 8.45
N VAL A 81 -10.48 8.64 8.81
CA VAL A 81 -9.29 8.77 9.66
C VAL A 81 -8.16 9.41 8.87
N ASN A 82 -7.50 10.43 9.45
CA ASN A 82 -6.23 10.93 8.96
C ASN A 82 -5.11 9.99 9.43
N ILE A 83 -4.62 9.17 8.50
CA ILE A 83 -3.65 8.10 8.79
C ILE A 83 -2.28 8.71 9.10
N ASP A 84 -1.88 9.76 8.35
CA ASP A 84 -0.61 10.46 8.57
C ASP A 84 -0.53 10.98 9.99
N GLU A 85 -1.58 11.68 10.47
CA GLU A 85 -1.65 12.21 11.83
C GLU A 85 -1.68 11.10 12.88
N LEU A 86 -2.48 10.04 12.66
CA LEU A 86 -2.61 8.93 13.60
C LEU A 86 -1.25 8.23 13.80
N PHE A 87 -0.59 7.85 12.70
CA PHE A 87 0.68 7.14 12.78
C PHE A 87 1.82 8.03 13.28
N THR A 88 1.82 9.31 12.90
CA THR A 88 2.76 10.30 13.45
C THR A 88 2.60 10.43 14.97
N LYS A 89 1.37 10.52 15.45
CA LYS A 89 1.07 10.65 16.89
C LYS A 89 1.55 9.46 17.70
N VAL A 90 1.32 8.23 17.22
CA VAL A 90 1.65 7.03 18.01
C VAL A 90 3.13 6.67 17.93
N SER A 91 3.80 6.97 16.82
CA SER A 91 5.22 6.62 16.61
C SER A 91 6.19 7.74 17.00
N GLY A 92 5.71 8.99 17.08
CA GLY A 92 6.54 10.18 17.24
C GLY A 92 7.40 10.53 16.02
N GLN A 93 7.16 9.89 14.86
CA GLN A 93 7.88 10.13 13.62
C GLN A 93 6.93 10.64 12.53
N PRO A 94 7.37 11.56 11.63
CA PRO A 94 6.51 12.08 10.57
C PRO A 94 6.18 10.98 9.55
N PHE A 95 4.90 10.73 9.32
CA PHE A 95 4.39 9.77 8.34
C PHE A 95 3.87 10.46 7.08
N THR A 96 4.08 9.78 5.95
CA THR A 96 3.40 10.04 4.67
C THR A 96 2.84 8.72 4.17
N VAL A 97 1.52 8.67 3.95
CA VAL A 97 0.82 7.45 3.58
C VAL A 97 0.27 7.54 2.16
N LEU A 98 0.50 6.51 1.36
CA LEU A 98 -0.06 6.34 0.02
C LEU A 98 -0.87 5.03 -0.03
N ASN A 99 -1.70 4.89 -1.05
CA ASN A 99 -2.22 3.57 -1.42
C ASN A 99 -1.04 2.60 -1.67
N ASP A 100 -1.20 1.33 -1.32
CA ASP A 100 -0.14 0.31 -1.41
C ASP A 100 0.34 0.06 -2.85
N ALA A 101 -0.57 0.04 -3.83
CA ALA A 101 -0.23 -0.10 -5.24
C ALA A 101 0.44 1.17 -5.80
N ASP A 102 0.00 2.36 -5.38
CA ASP A 102 0.66 3.62 -5.71
C ASP A 102 2.08 3.66 -5.15
N ALA A 103 2.28 3.23 -3.91
CA ALA A 103 3.60 3.16 -3.28
C ALA A 103 4.53 2.16 -4.01
N ALA A 104 4.03 0.99 -4.40
CA ALA A 104 4.78 0.02 -5.20
C ALA A 104 5.12 0.58 -6.59
N GLY A 105 4.19 1.32 -7.20
CA GLY A 105 4.42 2.05 -8.45
C GLY A 105 5.53 3.08 -8.31
N TYR A 106 5.53 3.84 -7.24
CA TYR A 106 6.58 4.81 -6.94
C TYR A 106 7.97 4.16 -6.85
N ALA A 107 8.06 3.02 -6.16
CA ALA A 107 9.31 2.27 -6.09
C ALA A 107 9.77 1.80 -7.49
N SER A 108 8.86 1.28 -8.32
CA SER A 108 9.16 0.87 -9.69
C SER A 108 9.63 2.04 -10.57
N MET A 109 9.02 3.21 -10.45
CA MET A 109 9.38 4.41 -11.21
C MET A 109 10.73 4.99 -10.80
N ASN A 110 11.12 4.88 -9.54
CA ASN A 110 12.37 5.47 -9.04
C ASN A 110 13.56 4.49 -9.11
N TYR A 111 13.31 3.19 -8.85
CA TYR A 111 14.38 2.19 -8.68
C TYR A 111 14.25 0.99 -9.62
N GLY A 112 13.09 0.78 -10.25
CA GLY A 112 12.80 -0.39 -11.06
C GLY A 112 12.71 -0.11 -12.56
N VAL A 113 11.93 -0.95 -13.25
CA VAL A 113 11.78 -0.93 -14.72
C VAL A 113 11.10 0.32 -15.26
N GLY A 114 10.43 1.09 -14.39
CA GLY A 114 9.79 2.35 -14.71
C GLY A 114 10.75 3.55 -14.75
N LYS A 115 11.98 3.39 -14.22
CA LYS A 115 12.95 4.49 -14.10
C LYS A 115 13.27 5.12 -15.45
N GLY A 116 13.09 6.44 -15.55
CA GLY A 116 13.36 7.20 -16.77
C GLY A 116 12.34 7.02 -17.90
N ARG A 117 11.23 6.30 -17.66
CA ARG A 117 10.15 6.16 -18.65
C ARG A 117 9.30 7.43 -18.69
N ASN A 118 9.07 7.94 -19.89
CA ASN A 118 8.20 9.08 -20.16
C ASN A 118 6.84 8.60 -20.74
N GLY A 119 5.88 9.50 -20.79
CA GLY A 119 4.51 9.21 -21.23
C GLY A 119 3.68 8.56 -20.14
N LEU A 120 2.68 7.79 -20.52
CA LEU A 120 1.81 7.08 -19.59
C LEU A 120 2.43 5.72 -19.22
N VAL A 121 2.68 5.53 -17.95
CA VAL A 121 3.15 4.26 -17.39
C VAL A 121 2.08 3.71 -16.45
N ILE A 122 1.68 2.47 -16.67
CA ILE A 122 0.73 1.76 -15.83
C ILE A 122 1.45 0.54 -15.25
N MET A 123 1.51 0.47 -13.92
CA MET A 123 1.95 -0.72 -13.20
C MET A 123 0.73 -1.42 -12.63
N THR A 124 0.66 -2.74 -12.75
CA THR A 124 -0.38 -3.55 -12.12
C THR A 124 0.23 -4.52 -11.11
N THR A 125 -0.40 -4.65 -9.96
CA THR A 125 -0.08 -5.67 -8.96
C THR A 125 -1.18 -6.73 -8.96
N ILE A 126 -0.80 -8.00 -9.11
CA ILE A 126 -1.74 -9.14 -9.13
C ILE A 126 -1.50 -9.95 -7.85
N GLY A 127 -2.41 -9.78 -6.90
CA GLY A 127 -2.41 -10.47 -5.61
C GLY A 127 -3.82 -10.93 -5.28
N THR A 128 -4.23 -10.84 -4.03
CA THR A 128 -5.61 -11.10 -3.60
C THR A 128 -6.61 -10.28 -4.39
N GLY A 129 -6.26 -9.03 -4.71
CA GLY A 129 -6.96 -8.15 -5.65
C GLY A 129 -6.08 -7.79 -6.84
N LEU A 130 -6.53 -6.82 -7.63
CA LEU A 130 -5.81 -6.19 -8.73
C LEU A 130 -5.57 -4.72 -8.40
N GLY A 131 -4.35 -4.39 -7.97
CA GLY A 131 -3.94 -3.01 -7.72
C GLY A 131 -3.31 -2.36 -8.95
N SER A 132 -3.23 -1.05 -8.97
CA SER A 132 -2.58 -0.29 -10.05
C SER A 132 -1.97 1.02 -9.56
N GLY A 133 -0.77 1.33 -10.05
CA GLY A 133 -0.15 2.65 -9.96
C GLY A 133 -0.05 3.24 -11.37
N VAL A 134 -0.53 4.46 -11.58
CA VAL A 134 -0.55 5.13 -12.87
C VAL A 134 0.29 6.41 -12.81
N PHE A 135 1.15 6.60 -13.80
CA PHE A 135 2.07 7.73 -13.86
C PHE A 135 2.02 8.38 -15.24
N HIS A 136 2.14 9.69 -15.27
CA HIS A 136 2.34 10.45 -16.49
C HIS A 136 3.61 11.29 -16.38
N ASN A 137 4.60 11.01 -17.23
CA ASN A 137 5.92 11.66 -17.20
C ASN A 137 6.57 11.63 -15.80
N GLY A 138 6.49 10.49 -15.10
CA GLY A 138 7.04 10.29 -13.77
C GLY A 138 6.17 10.83 -12.62
N ILE A 139 5.06 11.51 -12.91
CA ILE A 139 4.14 12.05 -11.91
C ILE A 139 3.02 11.04 -11.65
N LEU A 140 2.83 10.67 -10.38
CA LEU A 140 1.75 9.77 -9.95
C LEU A 140 0.37 10.43 -10.19
N LEU A 141 -0.54 9.66 -10.80
CA LEU A 141 -1.97 9.89 -10.79
C LEU A 141 -2.57 9.04 -9.67
N PRO A 142 -2.78 9.59 -8.48
CA PRO A 142 -3.03 8.79 -7.29
C PRO A 142 -4.40 8.13 -7.29
N ASN A 143 -4.47 6.95 -6.66
CA ASN A 143 -5.72 6.20 -6.48
C ASN A 143 -6.43 5.82 -7.79
N PHE A 144 -5.68 5.42 -8.79
CA PHE A 144 -6.23 4.98 -10.07
C PHE A 144 -6.60 3.50 -9.98
N GLU A 145 -7.78 3.21 -9.47
CA GLU A 145 -8.26 1.87 -9.10
C GLU A 145 -8.72 1.06 -10.33
N LEU A 146 -7.78 0.61 -11.20
CA LEU A 146 -8.12 -0.22 -12.39
C LEU A 146 -8.83 -1.52 -12.02
N GLY A 147 -8.51 -2.11 -10.86
CA GLY A 147 -9.15 -3.31 -10.36
C GLY A 147 -10.65 -3.17 -10.12
N GLN A 148 -11.14 -1.95 -9.92
CA GLN A 148 -12.55 -1.65 -9.65
C GLN A 148 -13.39 -1.40 -10.91
N ILE A 149 -12.79 -1.39 -12.12
CA ILE A 149 -13.50 -1.14 -13.37
C ILE A 149 -14.40 -2.36 -13.71
N PRO A 150 -15.67 -2.16 -14.08
CA PRO A 150 -16.53 -3.24 -14.54
C PRO A 150 -15.97 -3.96 -15.79
N TYR A 151 -16.05 -5.28 -15.83
CA TYR A 151 -15.59 -6.08 -16.96
C TYR A 151 -16.54 -7.23 -17.28
N LYS A 152 -17.07 -7.27 -18.50
CA LYS A 152 -18.06 -8.28 -18.93
C LYS A 152 -19.21 -8.39 -17.94
N LYS A 153 -19.46 -9.59 -17.38
CA LYS A 153 -20.48 -9.87 -16.35
C LYS A 153 -20.03 -9.54 -14.92
N PHE A 154 -18.76 -9.21 -14.72
CA PHE A 154 -18.20 -8.94 -13.41
C PHE A 154 -18.36 -7.45 -13.05
N LYS A 155 -18.71 -7.19 -11.79
CA LYS A 155 -18.82 -5.81 -11.29
C LYS A 155 -17.47 -5.12 -11.22
N LYS A 156 -16.40 -5.90 -11.06
CA LYS A 156 -15.02 -5.44 -10.97
C LYS A 156 -14.13 -6.38 -11.79
N ILE A 157 -13.12 -5.83 -12.49
CA ILE A 157 -12.18 -6.66 -13.26
C ILE A 157 -11.35 -7.55 -12.33
N GLU A 158 -11.09 -7.14 -11.08
CA GLU A 158 -10.36 -7.96 -10.11
C GLU A 158 -11.09 -9.28 -9.79
N ASP A 159 -12.42 -9.31 -9.84
CA ASP A 159 -13.21 -10.53 -9.65
C ASP A 159 -12.95 -11.60 -10.75
N TRP A 160 -12.35 -11.16 -11.86
CA TRP A 160 -11.99 -12.02 -12.99
C TRP A 160 -10.47 -12.24 -13.12
N ALA A 161 -9.62 -11.24 -12.81
CA ALA A 161 -8.20 -11.24 -13.14
C ALA A 161 -7.26 -11.38 -11.94
N ALA A 162 -7.76 -11.23 -10.70
CA ALA A 162 -6.90 -11.34 -9.52
C ALA A 162 -6.49 -12.79 -9.22
N ALA A 163 -5.45 -12.99 -8.41
CA ALA A 163 -5.01 -14.32 -7.99
C ALA A 163 -6.11 -15.12 -7.29
N SER A 164 -6.96 -14.47 -6.52
CA SER A 164 -8.15 -15.09 -5.91
C SER A 164 -9.14 -15.65 -6.93
N ALA A 165 -9.28 -15.00 -8.09
CA ALA A 165 -10.11 -15.49 -9.19
C ALA A 165 -9.47 -16.73 -9.85
N LYS A 166 -8.14 -16.68 -10.06
CA LYS A 166 -7.37 -17.81 -10.58
C LYS A 166 -7.53 -19.05 -9.71
N GLU A 167 -7.36 -18.93 -8.40
CA GLU A 167 -7.51 -20.03 -7.44
C GLU A 167 -8.93 -20.60 -7.47
N ARG A 168 -9.96 -19.73 -7.44
CA ARG A 168 -11.37 -20.11 -7.46
C ARG A 168 -11.76 -20.88 -8.73
N GLU A 169 -11.25 -20.47 -9.88
CA GLU A 169 -11.60 -21.03 -11.20
C GLU A 169 -10.61 -22.12 -11.65
N GLY A 170 -9.56 -22.41 -10.88
CA GLY A 170 -8.54 -23.40 -11.24
C GLY A 170 -7.72 -23.04 -12.49
N LEU A 171 -7.52 -21.75 -12.76
CA LEU A 171 -6.84 -21.27 -13.97
C LEU A 171 -5.32 -21.29 -13.83
N SER A 172 -4.60 -21.44 -14.95
CA SER A 172 -3.17 -21.17 -15.08
C SER A 172 -2.94 -19.78 -15.68
N TYR A 173 -1.81 -19.16 -15.38
CA TYR A 173 -1.35 -17.98 -16.13
C TYR A 173 -0.68 -18.43 -17.42
#